data_0cf18bd36db0c1ae669ef0796946794c
#
_entry.id   0cf18bd36db0c1ae669ef0796946794c
#
_cell.length_a   1.000
_cell.length_b   1.000
_cell.length_c   1.000
_cell.angle_alpha   90.00
_cell.angle_beta   90.00
_cell.angle_gamma   90.00
#
_symmetry.space_group_name_H-M   'P 1'
#
loop_
_entity.id
_entity.type
_entity.pdbx_description
1 polymer ?
#
loop_
_entity_poly.entity_id
_entity_poly.type
_entity_poly.pdbx_seq_one_letter_code
_entity_poly.pdbx_strand_id
1 'polypeptide(L)'
;MIADPTMPWLATALDCRAAQIEFKALFPHLQGVTQAHLVRHKPGRRALIAYHLETSTGNIQILGKIRAKGTDRNSYHCQRALWEKAFGDRLGNHFAVPEPLGVVEPWRMWLQRHVPGEPLTALLPTDRGLPLMAKVAALSHKIHCHPVPTTRQHTLADELRILGDCLQIFAQQQPQWQSLVLDFLRHSEQLGKTLEKLSLPTTTIHRDFYADQILVDGDRLWLVDLDLYCLGNPAVDLGNFIAHITEQSLRTYGNPVTLANRERALKVAFCQHHPGDSQPMGEAIDIYTTLTLLRHIAISARIPERRPNIPLLIDLCSDRLGHIP
;
A
#
# COMPACT_ATOMS: atom_id res chain seq x y z
N MET A 1 -30.64 -1.98 1.79
CA MET A 1 -30.03 -2.94 0.85
C MET A 1 -28.99 -2.16 0.03
N ILE A 2 -27.73 -2.61 -0.02
CA ILE A 2 -26.69 -1.94 -0.81
C ILE A 2 -26.87 -2.36 -2.26
N ALA A 3 -27.30 -1.44 -3.11
CA ALA A 3 -27.46 -1.70 -4.54
C ALA A 3 -26.25 -1.15 -5.29
N ASP A 4 -25.50 -2.04 -5.94
CA ASP A 4 -24.43 -1.65 -6.88
C ASP A 4 -24.70 -2.36 -8.21
N PRO A 5 -25.18 -1.64 -9.25
CA PRO A 5 -25.55 -2.27 -10.54
C PRO A 5 -24.38 -3.00 -11.22
N THR A 6 -23.14 -2.63 -10.92
CA THR A 6 -21.95 -3.29 -11.50
C THR A 6 -21.49 -4.50 -10.70
N MET A 7 -22.01 -4.66 -9.48
CA MET A 7 -21.77 -5.81 -8.61
C MET A 7 -23.09 -6.35 -8.06
N PRO A 8 -24.01 -6.87 -8.91
CA PRO A 8 -25.33 -7.32 -8.48
C PRO A 8 -25.29 -8.46 -7.46
N TRP A 9 -24.19 -9.22 -7.43
CA TRP A 9 -23.96 -10.31 -6.45
C TRP A 9 -23.57 -9.80 -5.06
N LEU A 10 -23.30 -8.49 -4.86
CA LEU A 10 -22.83 -7.93 -3.58
C LEU A 10 -23.84 -8.17 -2.45
N ALA A 11 -25.13 -8.02 -2.72
CA ALA A 11 -26.18 -8.28 -1.74
C ALA A 11 -26.21 -9.76 -1.32
N THR A 12 -26.05 -10.69 -2.28
CA THR A 12 -25.97 -12.13 -1.99
C THR A 12 -24.69 -12.48 -1.21
N ALA A 13 -23.57 -11.83 -1.53
CA ALA A 13 -22.33 -12.03 -0.79
C ALA A 13 -22.42 -11.56 0.67
N LEU A 14 -23.33 -10.66 1.00
CA LEU A 14 -23.62 -10.19 2.36
C LEU A 14 -24.64 -11.06 3.12
N ASP A 15 -25.27 -12.02 2.45
CA ASP A 15 -26.18 -12.97 3.06
C ASP A 15 -25.42 -14.14 3.67
N CYS A 16 -25.57 -14.36 4.98
CA CYS A 16 -24.84 -15.41 5.70
C CYS A 16 -25.17 -16.82 5.21
N ARG A 17 -26.42 -17.09 4.78
CA ARG A 17 -26.83 -18.41 4.28
C ARG A 17 -26.21 -18.68 2.92
N ALA A 18 -26.23 -17.67 2.03
CA ALA A 18 -25.56 -17.77 0.74
C ALA A 18 -24.04 -17.95 0.91
N ALA A 19 -23.43 -17.19 1.83
CA ALA A 19 -22.01 -17.32 2.15
C ALA A 19 -21.66 -18.72 2.69
N GLN A 20 -22.50 -19.29 3.55
CA GLN A 20 -22.29 -20.64 4.06
C GLN A 20 -22.31 -21.70 2.94
N ILE A 21 -23.20 -21.57 1.95
CA ILE A 21 -23.28 -22.49 0.82
C ILE A 21 -22.00 -22.42 -0.02
N GLU A 22 -21.59 -21.22 -0.42
CA GLU A 22 -20.41 -21.01 -1.25
C GLU A 22 -19.10 -21.38 -0.55
N PHE A 23 -19.00 -21.14 0.76
CA PHE A 23 -17.78 -21.41 1.52
C PHE A 23 -17.62 -22.88 1.91
N LYS A 24 -18.67 -23.71 1.84
CA LYS A 24 -18.63 -25.10 2.28
C LYS A 24 -17.56 -25.94 1.54
N ALA A 25 -17.33 -25.65 0.27
CA ALA A 25 -16.28 -26.33 -0.51
C ALA A 25 -14.87 -25.90 -0.12
N LEU A 26 -14.69 -24.66 0.35
CA LEU A 26 -13.39 -24.11 0.74
C LEU A 26 -13.04 -24.42 2.20
N PHE A 27 -14.04 -24.60 3.04
CA PHE A 27 -13.89 -24.86 4.47
C PHE A 27 -14.64 -26.15 4.87
N PRO A 28 -13.98 -27.33 4.76
CA PRO A 28 -14.63 -28.63 5.05
C PRO A 28 -15.22 -28.72 6.47
N HIS A 29 -14.66 -27.96 7.42
CA HIS A 29 -15.09 -27.94 8.83
C HIS A 29 -16.08 -26.82 9.16
N LEU A 30 -16.61 -26.12 8.14
CA LEU A 30 -17.57 -25.02 8.33
C LEU A 30 -18.90 -25.54 8.92
N GLN A 31 -19.29 -24.97 10.05
CA GLN A 31 -20.58 -25.20 10.71
C GLN A 31 -21.57 -24.09 10.37
N GLY A 32 -21.10 -22.82 10.30
CA GLY A 32 -21.95 -21.68 9.98
C GLY A 32 -21.18 -20.42 9.61
N VAL A 33 -21.88 -19.51 8.95
CA VAL A 33 -21.46 -18.11 8.80
C VAL A 33 -22.37 -17.27 9.66
N THR A 34 -21.83 -16.72 10.76
CA THR A 34 -22.62 -16.01 11.77
C THR A 34 -22.79 -14.53 11.46
N GLN A 35 -21.81 -13.94 10.78
CA GLN A 35 -21.83 -12.52 10.39
C GLN A 35 -21.20 -12.33 9.03
N ALA A 36 -21.77 -11.39 8.26
CA ALA A 36 -21.21 -10.86 7.03
C ALA A 36 -21.46 -9.35 7.01
N HIS A 37 -20.41 -8.54 6.98
CA HIS A 37 -20.57 -7.09 6.97
C HIS A 37 -19.60 -6.41 6.00
N LEU A 38 -20.07 -5.34 5.39
CA LEU A 38 -19.31 -4.55 4.44
C LEU A 38 -18.30 -3.66 5.18
N VAL A 39 -17.00 -3.93 5.00
CA VAL A 39 -15.91 -3.15 5.60
C VAL A 39 -15.62 -1.91 4.75
N ARG A 40 -15.61 -2.08 3.42
CA ARG A 40 -15.33 -0.99 2.48
C ARG A 40 -16.07 -1.19 1.18
N HIS A 41 -16.61 -0.10 0.63
CA HIS A 41 -17.24 -0.12 -0.69
C HIS A 41 -16.76 1.07 -1.52
N LYS A 42 -16.29 0.79 -2.72
CA LYS A 42 -16.07 1.79 -3.77
C LYS A 42 -17.03 1.44 -4.91
N PRO A 43 -18.18 2.12 -5.02
CA PRO A 43 -19.22 1.81 -6.00
C PRO A 43 -18.64 1.67 -7.41
N GLY A 44 -19.12 0.67 -8.14
CA GLY A 44 -18.66 0.37 -9.49
C GLY A 44 -17.25 -0.21 -9.62
N ARG A 45 -16.52 -0.41 -8.52
CA ARG A 45 -15.11 -0.81 -8.57
C ARG A 45 -14.76 -2.01 -7.72
N ARG A 46 -14.95 -1.93 -6.40
CA ARG A 46 -14.54 -2.98 -5.45
C ARG A 46 -15.30 -2.91 -4.14
N ALA A 47 -15.41 -4.05 -3.47
CA ALA A 47 -15.93 -4.16 -2.11
C ALA A 47 -15.02 -5.07 -1.26
N LEU A 48 -15.00 -4.84 0.04
CA LEU A 48 -14.35 -5.67 1.05
C LEU A 48 -15.41 -6.06 2.08
N ILE A 49 -15.59 -7.37 2.28
CA ILE A 49 -16.55 -7.93 3.22
C ILE A 49 -15.78 -8.73 4.27
N ALA A 50 -16.12 -8.54 5.54
CA ALA A 50 -15.66 -9.39 6.62
C ALA A 50 -16.73 -10.42 6.98
N TYR A 51 -16.28 -11.67 7.21
CA TYR A 51 -17.13 -12.78 7.62
C TYR A 51 -16.61 -13.38 8.91
N HIS A 52 -17.54 -13.80 9.77
CA HIS A 52 -17.26 -14.61 10.95
C HIS A 52 -17.77 -16.02 10.68
N LEU A 53 -16.88 -16.98 10.74
CA LEU A 53 -17.15 -18.38 10.47
C LEU A 53 -17.05 -19.20 11.77
N GLU A 54 -18.03 -20.05 12.01
CA GLU A 54 -17.96 -21.12 13.01
C GLU A 54 -17.48 -22.39 12.32
N THR A 55 -16.43 -22.99 12.88
CA THR A 55 -15.89 -24.26 12.40
C THR A 55 -15.77 -25.25 13.57
N SER A 56 -15.65 -26.54 13.27
CA SER A 56 -15.45 -27.56 14.30
C SER A 56 -14.12 -27.41 15.08
N THR A 57 -13.20 -26.60 14.58
CA THR A 57 -11.89 -26.32 15.21
C THR A 57 -11.81 -24.95 15.88
N GLY A 58 -12.91 -24.18 15.89
CA GLY A 58 -13.01 -22.84 16.46
C GLY A 58 -13.49 -21.78 15.48
N ASN A 59 -13.66 -20.57 15.98
CA ASN A 59 -14.15 -19.45 15.19
C ASN A 59 -13.00 -18.77 14.44
N ILE A 60 -13.22 -18.43 13.17
CA ILE A 60 -12.27 -17.70 12.36
C ILE A 60 -12.92 -16.48 11.70
N GLN A 61 -12.13 -15.45 11.49
CA GLN A 61 -12.53 -14.28 10.71
C GLN A 61 -11.79 -14.28 9.38
N ILE A 62 -12.51 -13.94 8.31
CA ILE A 62 -11.96 -13.87 6.98
C ILE A 62 -12.41 -12.59 6.27
N LEU A 63 -11.65 -12.16 5.27
CA LEU A 63 -11.96 -11.03 4.41
C LEU A 63 -12.17 -11.51 2.98
N GLY A 64 -13.28 -11.09 2.38
CA GLY A 64 -13.58 -11.30 0.96
C GLY A 64 -13.32 -10.03 0.16
N LYS A 65 -12.40 -10.10 -0.81
CA LYS A 65 -12.06 -9.01 -1.71
C LYS A 65 -12.80 -9.19 -3.04
N ILE A 66 -13.75 -8.31 -3.35
CA ILE A 66 -14.56 -8.30 -4.58
C ILE A 66 -14.06 -7.23 -5.53
N ARG A 67 -14.05 -7.55 -6.84
CA ARG A 67 -13.82 -6.58 -7.91
C ARG A 67 -14.91 -6.66 -8.97
N ALA A 68 -15.44 -5.49 -9.38
CA ALA A 68 -16.50 -5.42 -10.38
C ALA A 68 -16.08 -6.01 -11.74
N LYS A 69 -14.82 -5.85 -12.15
CA LYS A 69 -14.28 -6.29 -13.45
C LYS A 69 -13.97 -7.80 -13.52
N GLY A 70 -14.01 -8.52 -12.41
CA GLY A 70 -13.66 -9.95 -12.34
C GLY A 70 -12.81 -10.28 -11.14
N THR A 71 -12.67 -11.56 -10.83
CA THR A 71 -11.81 -12.05 -9.73
C THR A 71 -10.35 -11.62 -9.95
N ASP A 72 -9.75 -10.96 -8.98
CA ASP A 72 -8.33 -10.59 -9.04
C ASP A 72 -7.42 -11.80 -8.72
N ARG A 73 -7.38 -12.74 -9.68
CA ARG A 73 -6.57 -13.96 -9.54
C ARG A 73 -5.08 -13.68 -9.43
N ASN A 74 -4.60 -12.59 -10.07
CA ASN A 74 -3.18 -12.23 -9.98
C ASN A 74 -2.79 -11.86 -8.55
N SER A 75 -3.58 -11.03 -7.88
CA SER A 75 -3.32 -10.68 -6.47
C SER A 75 -3.45 -11.90 -5.55
N TYR A 76 -4.44 -12.77 -5.79
CA TYR A 76 -4.60 -14.03 -5.06
C TYR A 76 -3.37 -14.94 -5.21
N HIS A 77 -2.93 -15.22 -6.45
CA HIS A 77 -1.78 -16.09 -6.70
C HIS A 77 -0.48 -15.50 -6.20
N CYS A 78 -0.29 -14.18 -6.33
CA CYS A 78 0.88 -13.49 -5.79
C CYS A 78 0.94 -13.63 -4.26
N GLN A 79 -0.15 -13.32 -3.56
CA GLN A 79 -0.20 -13.45 -2.10
C GLN A 79 0.01 -14.90 -1.65
N ARG A 80 -0.56 -15.86 -2.38
CA ARG A 80 -0.39 -17.28 -2.10
C ARG A 80 1.08 -17.72 -2.24
N ALA A 81 1.73 -17.33 -3.33
CA ALA A 81 3.13 -17.65 -3.55
C ALA A 81 4.06 -17.01 -2.50
N LEU A 82 3.80 -15.76 -2.09
CA LEU A 82 4.53 -15.11 -1.00
C LEU A 82 4.30 -15.83 0.34
N TRP A 83 3.05 -16.16 0.65
CA TRP A 83 2.69 -16.86 1.88
C TRP A 83 3.38 -18.24 1.97
N GLU A 84 3.33 -19.02 0.90
CA GLU A 84 3.95 -20.36 0.81
C GLU A 84 5.49 -20.29 0.88
N LYS A 85 6.11 -19.28 0.24
CA LYS A 85 7.56 -19.16 0.09
C LYS A 85 8.25 -18.66 1.36
N ALA A 86 7.81 -17.53 1.91
CA ALA A 86 8.57 -16.83 2.95
C ALA A 86 7.73 -16.07 3.99
N PHE A 87 6.46 -15.82 3.72
CA PHE A 87 5.63 -14.92 4.51
C PHE A 87 4.44 -15.62 5.21
N GLY A 88 4.44 -16.94 5.29
CA GLY A 88 3.45 -17.68 6.10
C GLY A 88 3.57 -17.34 7.59
N ASP A 89 2.47 -17.49 8.32
CA ASP A 89 2.37 -17.17 9.76
C ASP A 89 2.94 -18.24 10.69
N ARG A 90 3.96 -18.96 10.23
CA ARG A 90 4.65 -20.00 11.02
C ARG A 90 5.29 -19.42 12.28
N LEU A 91 5.45 -20.27 13.28
CA LEU A 91 6.11 -19.91 14.53
C LEU A 91 7.51 -19.34 14.26
N GLY A 92 7.84 -18.18 14.86
CA GLY A 92 9.12 -17.50 14.68
C GLY A 92 9.23 -16.60 13.43
N ASN A 93 8.20 -16.55 12.57
CA ASN A 93 8.20 -15.61 11.45
C ASN A 93 7.66 -14.25 11.89
N HIS A 94 8.54 -13.25 11.97
CA HIS A 94 8.18 -11.89 12.36
C HIS A 94 7.51 -11.08 11.23
N PHE A 95 7.60 -11.53 9.97
CA PHE A 95 7.05 -10.85 8.80
C PHE A 95 6.14 -11.79 8.04
N ALA A 96 4.86 -11.49 7.97
CA ALA A 96 3.87 -12.36 7.35
C ALA A 96 2.91 -11.58 6.44
N VAL A 97 2.27 -12.29 5.51
CA VAL A 97 1.10 -11.82 4.76
C VAL A 97 -0.13 -12.64 5.18
N PRO A 98 -1.35 -12.13 5.06
CA PRO A 98 -2.55 -12.90 5.35
C PRO A 98 -2.62 -14.17 4.50
N GLU A 99 -2.98 -15.29 5.10
CA GLU A 99 -3.20 -16.56 4.38
C GLU A 99 -4.30 -16.40 3.32
N PRO A 100 -4.03 -16.67 2.03
CA PRO A 100 -5.06 -16.71 1.00
C PRO A 100 -5.82 -18.03 1.07
N LEU A 101 -7.15 -17.97 1.21
CA LEU A 101 -7.99 -19.11 1.57
C LEU A 101 -8.73 -19.74 0.40
N GLY A 102 -8.93 -19.00 -0.70
CA GLY A 102 -9.61 -19.51 -1.87
C GLY A 102 -10.32 -18.45 -2.68
N VAL A 103 -11.03 -18.89 -3.71
CA VAL A 103 -11.75 -18.03 -4.66
C VAL A 103 -13.22 -18.44 -4.71
N VAL A 104 -14.12 -17.47 -4.74
CA VAL A 104 -15.56 -17.60 -4.88
C VAL A 104 -15.97 -16.96 -6.21
N GLU A 105 -15.96 -17.75 -7.28
CA GLU A 105 -16.15 -17.26 -8.64
C GLU A 105 -17.50 -16.55 -8.88
N PRO A 106 -18.66 -17.06 -8.37
CA PRO A 106 -19.95 -16.40 -8.57
C PRO A 106 -19.96 -14.94 -8.10
N TRP A 107 -19.12 -14.61 -7.13
CA TRP A 107 -19.03 -13.26 -6.55
C TRP A 107 -17.80 -12.49 -6.98
N ARG A 108 -17.00 -13.01 -7.90
CA ARG A 108 -15.73 -12.41 -8.33
C ARG A 108 -14.88 -12.03 -7.13
N MET A 109 -14.86 -12.91 -6.14
CA MET A 109 -14.25 -12.69 -4.81
C MET A 109 -13.11 -13.67 -4.61
N TRP A 110 -12.06 -13.23 -3.95
CA TRP A 110 -11.10 -14.11 -3.30
C TRP A 110 -11.03 -13.82 -1.80
N LEU A 111 -10.71 -14.85 -1.03
CA LEU A 111 -10.75 -14.86 0.42
C LEU A 111 -9.35 -14.88 1.01
N GLN A 112 -9.15 -14.13 2.08
CA GLN A 112 -7.96 -14.20 2.91
C GLN A 112 -8.34 -14.26 4.40
N ARG A 113 -7.45 -14.80 5.22
CA ARG A 113 -7.59 -14.75 6.68
C ARG A 113 -7.59 -13.28 7.14
N HIS A 114 -8.48 -12.93 8.03
CA HIS A 114 -8.36 -11.69 8.78
C HIS A 114 -7.19 -11.82 9.75
N VAL A 115 -6.31 -10.84 9.78
CA VAL A 115 -5.14 -10.84 10.65
C VAL A 115 -5.29 -9.76 11.73
N PRO A 116 -4.81 -10.03 12.94
CA PRO A 116 -4.86 -9.07 14.05
C PRO A 116 -3.81 -7.97 13.86
N GLY A 117 -3.87 -6.97 14.71
CA GLY A 117 -2.84 -5.93 14.83
C GLY A 117 -3.38 -4.52 14.71
N GLU A 118 -2.56 -3.60 15.17
CA GLU A 118 -2.80 -2.16 15.10
C GLU A 118 -2.14 -1.59 13.84
N PRO A 119 -2.83 -0.75 13.04
CA PRO A 119 -2.20 -0.09 11.90
C PRO A 119 -0.97 0.72 12.32
N LEU A 120 0.14 0.52 11.62
CA LEU A 120 1.38 1.23 11.93
C LEU A 120 1.23 2.75 11.86
N THR A 121 0.32 3.26 11.02
CA THR A 121 -0.05 4.69 10.95
C THR A 121 -0.43 5.26 12.32
N ALA A 122 -1.15 4.50 13.15
CA ALA A 122 -1.52 4.91 14.50
C ALA A 122 -0.33 4.90 15.47
N LEU A 123 0.65 4.04 15.22
CA LEU A 123 1.85 3.90 16.06
C LEU A 123 2.96 4.89 15.72
N LEU A 124 3.04 5.36 14.46
CA LEU A 124 4.09 6.29 14.02
C LEU A 124 4.25 7.52 14.92
N PRO A 125 3.18 8.18 15.41
CA PRO A 125 3.29 9.33 16.28
C PRO A 125 3.76 9.01 17.71
N THR A 126 3.66 7.74 18.12
CA THR A 126 3.95 7.30 19.50
C THR A 126 5.42 6.90 19.69
N ASP A 127 5.83 6.65 20.93
CA ASP A 127 7.19 6.15 21.23
C ASP A 127 7.44 4.76 20.61
N ARG A 128 6.37 4.00 20.30
CA ARG A 128 6.46 2.70 19.61
C ARG A 128 6.87 2.85 18.14
N GLY A 129 6.62 4.00 17.50
CA GLY A 129 6.85 4.20 16.07
C GLY A 129 8.33 4.13 15.68
N LEU A 130 9.21 4.80 16.42
CA LEU A 130 10.64 4.87 16.06
C LEU A 130 11.33 3.49 16.08
N PRO A 131 11.19 2.63 17.11
CA PRO A 131 11.79 1.29 17.12
C PRO A 131 11.29 0.37 15.99
N LEU A 132 10.08 0.59 15.49
CA LEU A 132 9.51 -0.23 14.41
C LEU A 132 10.15 0.04 13.05
N MET A 133 10.84 1.17 12.85
CA MET A 133 11.39 1.54 11.53
C MET A 133 12.44 0.55 11.02
N ALA A 134 13.27 0.00 11.88
CA ALA A 134 14.20 -1.06 11.49
C ALA A 134 13.48 -2.35 11.05
N LYS A 135 12.38 -2.72 11.73
CA LYS A 135 11.56 -3.87 11.33
C LYS A 135 10.85 -3.62 10.00
N VAL A 136 10.37 -2.40 9.75
CA VAL A 136 9.75 -2.00 8.48
C VAL A 136 10.76 -2.08 7.32
N ALA A 137 11.98 -1.60 7.54
CA ALA A 137 13.06 -1.72 6.55
C ALA A 137 13.38 -3.20 6.23
N ALA A 138 13.48 -4.04 7.25
CA ALA A 138 13.72 -5.47 7.09
C ALA A 138 12.54 -6.19 6.39
N LEU A 139 11.29 -5.80 6.66
CA LEU A 139 10.10 -6.30 5.97
C LEU A 139 10.14 -5.96 4.48
N SER A 140 10.44 -4.70 4.13
CA SER A 140 10.57 -4.25 2.74
C SER A 140 11.71 -5.01 2.04
N HIS A 141 12.88 -5.10 2.67
CA HIS A 141 14.00 -5.87 2.13
C HIS A 141 13.64 -7.35 1.92
N LYS A 142 12.90 -7.96 2.85
CA LYS A 142 12.46 -9.36 2.71
C LYS A 142 11.57 -9.56 1.47
N ILE A 143 10.66 -8.63 1.15
CA ILE A 143 9.86 -8.69 -0.09
C ILE A 143 10.77 -8.61 -1.33
N HIS A 144 11.76 -7.72 -1.31
CA HIS A 144 12.68 -7.52 -2.42
C HIS A 144 13.58 -8.76 -2.66
N CYS A 145 13.92 -9.49 -1.61
CA CYS A 145 14.79 -10.69 -1.69
C CYS A 145 14.04 -12.01 -1.92
N HIS A 146 12.71 -12.02 -1.85
CA HIS A 146 11.90 -13.24 -2.06
C HIS A 146 10.90 -13.05 -3.21
N PRO A 147 11.39 -12.81 -4.44
CA PRO A 147 10.52 -12.56 -5.57
C PRO A 147 9.62 -13.77 -5.85
N VAL A 148 8.36 -13.48 -6.17
CA VAL A 148 7.41 -14.46 -6.70
C VAL A 148 7.01 -14.05 -8.12
N PRO A 149 6.59 -15.00 -8.97
CA PRO A 149 6.24 -14.69 -10.35
C PRO A 149 5.19 -13.60 -10.46
N THR A 150 5.47 -12.59 -11.26
CA THR A 150 4.53 -11.53 -11.65
C THR A 150 4.82 -11.07 -13.06
N THR A 151 3.78 -10.78 -13.83
CA THR A 151 3.90 -10.18 -15.16
C THR A 151 3.77 -8.66 -15.12
N ARG A 152 3.43 -8.12 -13.94
CA ARG A 152 3.29 -6.67 -13.76
C ARG A 152 4.67 -6.05 -13.60
N GLN A 153 4.85 -4.90 -14.24
CA GLN A 153 6.04 -4.07 -14.10
C GLN A 153 5.64 -2.63 -13.83
N HIS A 154 6.42 -1.94 -13.03
CA HIS A 154 6.31 -0.52 -12.77
C HIS A 154 7.64 0.16 -13.05
N THR A 155 7.69 0.91 -14.13
CA THR A 155 8.88 1.62 -14.60
C THR A 155 8.91 3.05 -14.09
N LEU A 156 10.06 3.71 -14.22
CA LEU A 156 10.17 5.16 -13.99
C LEU A 156 9.22 5.96 -14.90
N ALA A 157 9.08 5.55 -16.15
CA ALA A 157 8.14 6.17 -17.09
C ALA A 157 6.68 6.06 -16.60
N ASP A 158 6.31 4.92 -15.99
CA ASP A 158 4.98 4.77 -15.37
C ASP A 158 4.79 5.70 -14.18
N GLU A 159 5.81 5.85 -13.33
CA GLU A 159 5.75 6.75 -12.17
C GLU A 159 5.57 8.21 -12.61
N LEU A 160 6.39 8.67 -13.56
CA LEU A 160 6.29 10.04 -14.08
C LEU A 160 4.97 10.28 -14.81
N ARG A 161 4.49 9.32 -15.59
CA ARG A 161 3.17 9.41 -16.25
C ARG A 161 2.04 9.51 -15.25
N ILE A 162 2.02 8.65 -14.21
CA ILE A 162 0.99 8.68 -13.15
C ILE A 162 1.02 10.02 -12.40
N LEU A 163 2.21 10.53 -12.09
CA LEU A 163 2.38 11.84 -11.47
C LEU A 163 1.83 12.94 -12.37
N GLY A 164 2.20 12.93 -13.66
CA GLY A 164 1.74 13.89 -14.66
C GLY A 164 0.23 13.91 -14.78
N ASP A 165 -0.40 12.74 -14.95
CA ASP A 165 -1.86 12.61 -15.02
C ASP A 165 -2.55 13.19 -13.77
N CYS A 166 -2.02 12.89 -12.58
CA CYS A 166 -2.58 13.38 -11.31
C CYS A 166 -2.46 14.90 -11.17
N LEU A 167 -1.31 15.48 -11.47
CA LEU A 167 -1.05 16.90 -11.34
C LEU A 167 -1.80 17.73 -12.40
N GLN A 168 -1.93 17.23 -13.63
CA GLN A 168 -2.73 17.88 -14.67
C GLN A 168 -4.20 17.94 -14.28
N ILE A 169 -4.78 16.85 -13.74
CA ILE A 169 -6.15 16.86 -13.22
C ILE A 169 -6.28 17.86 -12.07
N PHE A 170 -5.31 17.94 -11.18
CA PHE A 170 -5.30 18.92 -10.09
C PHE A 170 -5.28 20.36 -10.63
N ALA A 171 -4.42 20.67 -11.60
CA ALA A 171 -4.32 22.01 -12.20
C ALA A 171 -5.62 22.43 -12.92
N GLN A 172 -6.30 21.48 -13.58
CA GLN A 172 -7.61 21.75 -14.20
C GLN A 172 -8.69 22.10 -13.16
N GLN A 173 -8.64 21.48 -11.98
CA GLN A 173 -9.56 21.74 -10.88
C GLN A 173 -9.19 22.97 -10.05
N GLN A 174 -7.93 23.40 -10.09
CA GLN A 174 -7.35 24.48 -9.30
C GLN A 174 -6.46 25.39 -10.18
N PRO A 175 -7.06 26.19 -11.11
CA PRO A 175 -6.31 26.94 -12.12
C PRO A 175 -5.25 27.90 -11.57
N GLN A 176 -5.40 28.39 -10.32
CA GLN A 176 -4.42 29.24 -9.66
C GLN A 176 -3.05 28.58 -9.47
N TRP A 177 -2.97 27.25 -9.50
CA TRP A 177 -1.73 26.48 -9.36
C TRP A 177 -1.16 25.99 -10.70
N GLN A 178 -1.77 26.35 -11.84
CA GLN A 178 -1.39 25.80 -13.15
C GLN A 178 0.08 26.04 -13.52
N SER A 179 0.57 27.28 -13.34
CA SER A 179 1.98 27.60 -13.63
C SER A 179 2.94 26.78 -12.78
N LEU A 180 2.66 26.69 -11.48
CA LEU A 180 3.49 25.93 -10.53
C LEU A 180 3.49 24.42 -10.84
N VAL A 181 2.34 23.87 -11.25
CA VAL A 181 2.26 22.47 -11.69
C VAL A 181 3.13 22.20 -12.90
N LEU A 182 3.19 23.11 -13.87
CA LEU A 182 4.10 22.99 -15.02
C LEU A 182 5.57 22.97 -14.59
N ASP A 183 5.92 23.78 -13.58
CA ASP A 183 7.27 23.79 -13.02
C ASP A 183 7.57 22.48 -12.28
N PHE A 184 6.63 21.95 -11.50
CA PHE A 184 6.76 20.65 -10.85
C PHE A 184 6.96 19.50 -11.84
N LEU A 185 6.22 19.50 -12.94
CA LEU A 185 6.37 18.48 -13.99
C LEU A 185 7.75 18.53 -14.65
N ARG A 186 8.25 19.72 -14.96
CA ARG A 186 9.59 19.91 -15.54
C ARG A 186 10.71 19.43 -14.59
N HIS A 187 10.61 19.76 -13.29
CA HIS A 187 11.57 19.27 -12.31
C HIS A 187 11.47 17.75 -12.11
N SER A 188 10.26 17.20 -12.15
CA SER A 188 10.06 15.74 -12.05
C SER A 188 10.74 14.99 -13.19
N GLU A 189 10.73 15.55 -14.42
CA GLU A 189 11.48 14.99 -15.56
C GLU A 189 13.00 15.04 -15.34
N GLN A 190 13.51 16.11 -14.72
CA GLN A 190 14.94 16.21 -14.37
C GLN A 190 15.33 15.17 -13.32
N LEU A 191 14.50 15.00 -12.28
CA LEU A 191 14.68 13.95 -11.27
C LEU A 191 14.65 12.55 -11.90
N GLY A 192 13.77 12.34 -12.88
CA GLY A 192 13.74 11.11 -13.67
C GLY A 192 15.07 10.82 -14.37
N LYS A 193 15.66 11.81 -15.03
CA LYS A 193 16.98 11.66 -15.67
C LYS A 193 18.09 11.36 -14.66
N THR A 194 17.99 11.86 -13.44
CA THR A 194 18.94 11.52 -12.38
C THR A 194 18.77 10.06 -11.94
N LEU A 195 17.52 9.59 -11.74
CA LEU A 195 17.24 8.19 -11.41
C LEU A 195 17.76 7.21 -12.49
N GLU A 196 17.65 7.54 -13.76
CA GLU A 196 18.16 6.70 -14.87
C GLU A 196 19.68 6.47 -14.77
N LYS A 197 20.42 7.45 -14.27
CA LYS A 197 21.89 7.36 -14.12
C LYS A 197 22.32 6.50 -12.93
N LEU A 198 21.45 6.28 -11.93
CA LEU A 198 21.81 5.54 -10.72
C LEU A 198 21.93 4.03 -10.93
N SER A 199 21.47 3.48 -12.06
CA SER A 199 21.61 2.05 -12.44
C SER A 199 21.22 1.06 -11.33
N LEU A 200 20.14 1.33 -10.60
CA LEU A 200 19.68 0.50 -9.50
C LEU A 200 19.03 -0.80 -9.99
N PRO A 201 19.12 -1.89 -9.20
CA PRO A 201 18.53 -3.16 -9.58
C PRO A 201 17.01 -3.10 -9.66
N THR A 202 16.42 -3.88 -10.56
CA THR A 202 14.98 -4.16 -10.59
C THR A 202 14.69 -5.42 -9.77
N THR A 203 13.73 -5.34 -8.86
CA THR A 203 13.26 -6.47 -8.07
C THR A 203 11.75 -6.42 -7.91
N THR A 204 11.18 -7.33 -7.13
CA THR A 204 9.76 -7.26 -6.79
C THR A 204 9.52 -6.24 -5.67
N ILE A 205 8.53 -5.40 -5.84
CA ILE A 205 8.16 -4.33 -4.93
C ILE A 205 6.67 -4.41 -4.56
N HIS A 206 6.32 -3.87 -3.40
CA HIS A 206 4.91 -3.71 -3.00
C HIS A 206 4.22 -2.62 -3.81
N ARG A 207 4.95 -1.55 -4.16
CA ARG A 207 4.52 -0.37 -4.92
C ARG A 207 3.57 0.58 -4.18
N ASP A 208 2.73 0.09 -3.29
CA ASP A 208 1.85 0.91 -2.42
C ASP A 208 2.27 0.70 -0.94
N PHE A 209 3.59 0.74 -0.68
CA PHE A 209 4.19 0.47 0.62
C PHE A 209 4.14 1.72 1.50
N TYR A 210 3.26 1.71 2.51
CA TYR A 210 3.14 2.77 3.52
C TYR A 210 2.50 2.23 4.80
N ALA A 211 2.41 3.05 5.83
CA ALA A 211 2.10 2.60 7.18
C ALA A 211 0.73 1.92 7.36
N ASP A 212 -0.30 2.28 6.56
CA ASP A 212 -1.60 1.61 6.61
C ASP A 212 -1.58 0.18 6.05
N GLN A 213 -0.53 -0.19 5.30
CA GLN A 213 -0.36 -1.53 4.76
C GLN A 213 0.39 -2.46 5.72
N ILE A 214 0.70 -2.00 6.92
CA ILE A 214 1.38 -2.78 7.94
C ILE A 214 0.55 -2.79 9.22
N LEU A 215 0.17 -4.01 9.67
CA LEU A 215 -0.44 -4.21 10.97
C LEU A 215 0.60 -4.78 11.94
N VAL A 216 0.66 -4.20 13.13
CA VAL A 216 1.62 -4.58 14.18
C VAL A 216 0.89 -5.43 15.23
N ASP A 217 1.29 -6.67 15.35
CA ASP A 217 0.75 -7.65 16.30
C ASP A 217 1.88 -8.20 17.18
N GLY A 218 2.09 -7.59 18.34
CA GLY A 218 3.24 -7.87 19.18
C GLY A 218 4.55 -7.65 18.40
N ASP A 219 5.33 -8.72 18.22
CA ASP A 219 6.58 -8.68 17.46
C ASP A 219 6.41 -8.94 15.96
N ARG A 220 5.22 -9.32 15.52
CA ARG A 220 4.92 -9.63 14.12
C ARG A 220 4.43 -8.39 13.37
N LEU A 221 4.92 -8.23 12.14
CA LEU A 221 4.38 -7.30 11.16
C LEU A 221 3.64 -8.08 10.08
N TRP A 222 2.36 -7.76 9.91
CA TRP A 222 1.54 -8.25 8.81
C TRP A 222 1.57 -7.23 7.67
N LEU A 223 2.01 -7.66 6.49
CA LEU A 223 1.93 -6.84 5.28
C LEU A 223 0.67 -7.18 4.51
N VAL A 224 -0.14 -6.18 4.23
CA VAL A 224 -1.44 -6.32 3.56
C VAL A 224 -1.48 -5.55 2.23
N ASP A 225 -2.51 -5.82 1.43
CA ASP A 225 -2.82 -5.12 0.16
C ASP A 225 -1.74 -5.23 -0.92
N LEU A 226 -1.40 -6.46 -1.30
CA LEU A 226 -0.47 -6.79 -2.39
C LEU A 226 -1.06 -6.60 -3.81
N ASP A 227 -2.14 -5.82 -3.93
CA ASP A 227 -2.88 -5.61 -5.18
C ASP A 227 -2.01 -4.98 -6.30
N LEU A 228 -0.97 -4.23 -5.92
CA LEU A 228 -0.05 -3.55 -6.84
C LEU A 228 1.33 -4.20 -6.95
N TYR A 229 1.57 -5.32 -6.27
CA TYR A 229 2.84 -6.04 -6.34
C TYR A 229 3.30 -6.26 -7.77
N CYS A 230 4.56 -5.91 -8.06
CA CYS A 230 5.12 -5.91 -9.42
C CYS A 230 6.65 -5.93 -9.40
N LEU A 231 7.28 -6.04 -10.56
CA LEU A 231 8.69 -5.72 -10.75
C LEU A 231 8.88 -4.21 -10.81
N GLY A 232 9.91 -3.68 -10.14
CA GLY A 232 10.22 -2.25 -10.12
C GLY A 232 11.51 -1.93 -9.35
N ASN A 233 11.76 -0.65 -9.17
CA ASN A 233 12.90 -0.17 -8.38
C ASN A 233 12.58 -0.26 -6.88
N PRO A 234 13.40 -0.91 -6.04
CA PRO A 234 13.15 -1.05 -4.61
C PRO A 234 13.05 0.29 -3.85
N ALA A 235 13.69 1.35 -4.35
CA ALA A 235 13.60 2.69 -3.76
C ALA A 235 12.18 3.29 -3.83
N VAL A 236 11.31 2.80 -4.74
CA VAL A 236 9.90 3.23 -4.82
C VAL A 236 9.16 2.95 -3.52
N ASP A 237 9.34 1.74 -2.95
CA ASP A 237 8.66 1.38 -1.70
C ASP A 237 9.06 2.31 -0.56
N LEU A 238 10.36 2.57 -0.41
CA LEU A 238 10.87 3.40 0.69
C LEU A 238 10.53 4.88 0.48
N GLY A 239 10.67 5.39 -0.74
CA GLY A 239 10.30 6.76 -1.07
C GLY A 239 8.81 7.01 -0.83
N ASN A 240 7.95 6.07 -1.24
CA ASN A 240 6.52 6.13 -0.94
C ASN A 240 6.25 6.14 0.57
N PHE A 241 6.91 5.26 1.33
CA PHE A 241 6.73 5.18 2.78
C PHE A 241 7.14 6.47 3.49
N ILE A 242 8.32 7.01 3.16
CA ILE A 242 8.84 8.25 3.76
C ILE A 242 7.92 9.42 3.42
N ALA A 243 7.48 9.55 2.16
CA ALA A 243 6.55 10.61 1.77
C ALA A 243 5.23 10.56 2.56
N HIS A 244 4.72 9.36 2.85
CA HIS A 244 3.54 9.18 3.69
C HIS A 244 3.79 9.59 5.15
N ILE A 245 4.99 9.34 5.71
CA ILE A 245 5.36 9.84 7.06
C ILE A 245 5.40 11.37 7.05
N THR A 246 6.05 11.97 6.05
CA THR A 246 6.15 13.43 5.90
C THR A 246 4.76 14.07 5.77
N GLU A 247 3.89 13.52 4.92
CA GLU A 247 2.50 14.01 4.75
C GLU A 247 1.69 13.86 6.04
N GLN A 248 1.81 12.72 6.72
CA GLN A 248 1.14 12.51 8.01
C GLN A 248 1.64 13.52 9.05
N SER A 249 2.94 13.77 9.12
CA SER A 249 3.56 14.77 10.01
C SER A 249 2.99 16.17 9.73
N LEU A 250 2.97 16.59 8.46
CA LEU A 250 2.43 17.86 8.04
C LEU A 250 0.94 17.99 8.38
N ARG A 251 0.15 17.00 8.05
CA ARG A 251 -1.31 16.99 8.27
C ARG A 251 -1.69 16.96 9.74
N THR A 252 -0.92 16.26 10.57
CA THR A 252 -1.26 16.06 12.00
C THR A 252 -0.71 17.20 12.87
N TYR A 253 0.46 17.73 12.53
CA TYR A 253 1.17 18.71 13.38
C TYR A 253 1.37 20.07 12.70
N GLY A 254 0.98 20.24 11.45
CA GLY A 254 1.31 21.44 10.67
C GLY A 254 2.80 21.58 10.36
N ASN A 255 3.60 20.55 10.66
CA ASN A 255 5.05 20.59 10.53
C ASN A 255 5.56 19.26 9.91
N PRO A 256 6.19 19.29 8.72
CA PRO A 256 6.63 18.09 8.02
C PRO A 256 7.79 17.36 8.72
N VAL A 257 8.52 18.00 9.62
CA VAL A 257 9.72 17.43 10.26
C VAL A 257 9.46 16.81 11.64
N THR A 258 8.26 16.86 12.18
CA THR A 258 7.95 16.31 13.52
C THR A 258 8.25 14.80 13.61
N LEU A 259 8.05 14.06 12.51
CA LEU A 259 8.33 12.63 12.43
C LEU A 259 9.64 12.30 11.67
N ALA A 260 10.50 13.29 11.38
CA ALA A 260 11.71 13.13 10.58
C ALA A 260 12.72 12.10 11.13
N ASN A 261 12.71 11.85 12.46
CA ASN A 261 13.55 10.81 13.05
C ASN A 261 13.11 9.39 12.62
N ARG A 262 11.81 9.16 12.35
CA ARG A 262 11.28 7.91 11.81
C ARG A 262 11.70 7.73 10.34
N GLU A 263 11.63 8.79 9.55
CA GLU A 263 12.08 8.79 8.15
C GLU A 263 13.56 8.44 8.05
N ARG A 264 14.39 9.12 8.86
CA ARG A 264 15.84 8.87 8.92
C ARG A 264 16.15 7.44 9.37
N ALA A 265 15.51 6.97 10.46
CA ALA A 265 15.72 5.63 10.96
C ALA A 265 15.34 4.55 9.92
N LEU A 266 14.23 4.73 9.22
CA LEU A 266 13.79 3.84 8.15
C LEU A 266 14.80 3.82 7.00
N LYS A 267 15.20 4.99 6.50
CA LYS A 267 16.16 5.11 5.38
C LYS A 267 17.50 4.49 5.73
N VAL A 268 18.07 4.82 6.91
CA VAL A 268 19.34 4.26 7.37
C VAL A 268 19.29 2.74 7.47
N ALA A 269 18.25 2.21 8.14
CA ALA A 269 18.09 0.76 8.29
C ALA A 269 17.94 0.05 6.94
N PHE A 270 17.21 0.64 5.99
CA PHE A 270 17.06 0.04 4.66
C PHE A 270 18.35 0.06 3.85
N CYS A 271 19.08 1.17 3.84
CA CYS A 271 20.37 1.27 3.14
C CYS A 271 21.42 0.30 3.69
N GLN A 272 21.34 -0.08 4.97
CA GLN A 272 22.20 -1.12 5.56
C GLN A 272 22.00 -2.52 4.94
N HIS A 273 20.82 -2.79 4.39
CA HIS A 273 20.55 -4.03 3.64
C HIS A 273 21.13 -4.02 2.21
N HIS A 274 21.63 -2.87 1.74
CA HIS A 274 22.18 -2.65 0.40
C HIS A 274 23.61 -2.05 0.48
N PRO A 275 24.59 -2.71 1.12
CA PRO A 275 25.88 -2.08 1.45
C PRO A 275 26.69 -1.67 0.22
N GLY A 276 26.56 -2.36 -0.93
CA GLY A 276 27.23 -1.99 -2.19
C GLY A 276 26.60 -0.78 -2.90
N ASP A 277 25.31 -0.55 -2.68
CA ASP A 277 24.49 0.45 -3.39
C ASP A 277 23.91 1.50 -2.45
N SER A 278 24.41 1.64 -1.23
CA SER A 278 23.80 2.45 -0.18
C SER A 278 23.66 3.93 -0.55
N GLN A 279 24.65 4.53 -1.22
CA GLN A 279 24.59 5.92 -1.66
C GLN A 279 23.60 6.14 -2.81
N PRO A 280 23.68 5.42 -3.96
CA PRO A 280 22.70 5.57 -5.03
C PRO A 280 21.29 5.17 -4.59
N MET A 281 21.15 4.18 -3.71
CA MET A 281 19.87 3.81 -3.13
C MET A 281 19.28 4.95 -2.28
N GLY A 282 20.10 5.57 -1.45
CA GLY A 282 19.69 6.70 -0.62
C GLY A 282 19.23 7.90 -1.44
N GLU A 283 19.93 8.22 -2.54
CA GLU A 283 19.56 9.27 -3.47
C GLU A 283 18.25 8.95 -4.19
N ALA A 284 18.08 7.74 -4.68
CA ALA A 284 16.85 7.31 -5.32
C ALA A 284 15.63 7.38 -4.36
N ILE A 285 15.80 6.98 -3.10
CA ILE A 285 14.75 7.09 -2.08
C ILE A 285 14.33 8.56 -1.92
N ASP A 286 15.26 9.50 -1.86
CA ASP A 286 14.94 10.94 -1.73
C ASP A 286 14.16 11.46 -2.95
N ILE A 287 14.56 11.04 -4.14
CA ILE A 287 13.85 11.39 -5.38
C ILE A 287 12.43 10.82 -5.38
N TYR A 288 12.25 9.51 -5.12
CA TYR A 288 10.92 8.92 -5.07
C TYR A 288 10.06 9.48 -3.94
N THR A 289 10.65 9.90 -2.82
CA THR A 289 9.97 10.64 -1.75
C THR A 289 9.39 11.95 -2.31
N THR A 290 10.18 12.70 -3.06
CA THR A 290 9.75 13.98 -3.64
C THR A 290 8.65 13.77 -4.70
N LEU A 291 8.81 12.80 -5.61
CA LEU A 291 7.78 12.45 -6.60
C LEU A 291 6.46 12.03 -5.93
N THR A 292 6.54 11.27 -4.84
CA THR A 292 5.36 10.86 -4.08
C THR A 292 4.69 12.03 -3.35
N LEU A 293 5.45 12.95 -2.75
CA LEU A 293 4.90 14.16 -2.13
C LEU A 293 4.18 15.04 -3.16
N LEU A 294 4.73 15.22 -4.35
CA LEU A 294 4.05 15.89 -5.45
C LEU A 294 2.71 15.22 -5.79
N ARG A 295 2.67 13.89 -5.83
CA ARG A 295 1.43 13.14 -6.03
C ARG A 295 0.42 13.34 -4.90
N HIS A 296 0.90 13.53 -3.66
CA HIS A 296 0.04 13.81 -2.50
C HIS A 296 -0.73 15.13 -2.64
N ILE A 297 -0.27 16.12 -3.41
CA ILE A 297 -1.04 17.34 -3.72
C ILE A 297 -2.38 16.96 -4.36
N ALA A 298 -2.33 16.14 -5.43
CA ALA A 298 -3.53 15.69 -6.14
C ALA A 298 -4.38 14.70 -5.32
N ILE A 299 -3.77 13.87 -4.47
CA ILE A 299 -4.48 12.97 -3.55
C ILE A 299 -5.25 13.79 -2.51
N SER A 300 -4.61 14.80 -1.91
CA SER A 300 -5.21 15.66 -0.89
C SER A 300 -6.38 16.48 -1.45
N ALA A 301 -6.33 16.89 -2.71
CA ALA A 301 -7.43 17.59 -3.36
C ALA A 301 -8.73 16.76 -3.46
N ARG A 302 -8.61 15.43 -3.51
CA ARG A 302 -9.75 14.49 -3.60
C ARG A 302 -10.35 14.15 -2.24
N ILE A 303 -9.67 14.49 -1.14
CA ILE A 303 -10.06 14.15 0.23
C ILE A 303 -10.41 15.47 0.95
N PRO A 304 -11.70 15.76 1.24
CA PRO A 304 -12.11 17.04 1.81
C PRO A 304 -11.32 17.46 3.04
N GLU A 305 -11.03 16.52 3.94
CA GLU A 305 -10.34 16.74 5.22
C GLU A 305 -8.86 17.09 5.03
N ARG A 306 -8.26 16.79 3.85
CA ARG A 306 -6.86 17.07 3.53
C ARG A 306 -6.66 18.36 2.72
N ARG A 307 -7.72 18.90 2.12
CA ARG A 307 -7.65 20.12 1.28
C ARG A 307 -7.00 21.31 1.97
N PRO A 308 -7.27 21.59 3.26
CA PRO A 308 -6.63 22.72 3.96
C PRO A 308 -5.09 22.65 3.99
N ASN A 309 -4.52 21.47 3.86
CA ASN A 309 -3.06 21.28 3.92
C ASN A 309 -2.37 21.38 2.54
N ILE A 310 -3.13 21.58 1.45
CA ILE A 310 -2.57 21.67 0.09
C ILE A 310 -1.55 22.80 -0.04
N PRO A 311 -1.77 24.04 0.43
CA PRO A 311 -0.74 25.09 0.34
C PRO A 311 0.55 24.70 1.01
N LEU A 312 0.49 24.17 2.25
CA LEU A 312 1.69 23.73 2.99
C LEU A 312 2.44 22.59 2.27
N LEU A 313 1.69 21.69 1.61
CA LEU A 313 2.29 20.61 0.84
C LEU A 313 2.95 21.13 -0.44
N ILE A 314 2.37 22.13 -1.07
CA ILE A 314 2.94 22.82 -2.23
C ILE A 314 4.23 23.53 -1.84
N ASP A 315 4.23 24.28 -0.74
CA ASP A 315 5.42 24.97 -0.24
C ASP A 315 6.55 23.97 0.06
N LEU A 316 6.23 22.88 0.76
CA LEU A 316 7.18 21.79 1.02
C LEU A 316 7.77 21.19 -0.25
N CYS A 317 6.96 20.96 -1.28
CA CYS A 317 7.42 20.42 -2.55
C CYS A 317 8.30 21.43 -3.30
N SER A 318 7.95 22.72 -3.28
CA SER A 318 8.74 23.81 -3.87
C SER A 318 10.12 23.92 -3.23
N ASP A 319 10.18 23.90 -1.90
CA ASP A 319 11.43 23.92 -1.15
C ASP A 319 12.31 22.72 -1.51
N ARG A 320 11.73 21.51 -1.53
CA ARG A 320 12.49 20.30 -1.88
C ARG A 320 13.06 20.34 -3.30
N LEU A 321 12.31 20.88 -4.26
CA LEU A 321 12.75 20.99 -5.65
C LEU A 321 13.78 22.11 -5.83
N GLY A 322 13.69 23.20 -5.06
CA GLY A 322 14.67 24.28 -5.08
C GLY A 322 16.05 23.93 -4.48
N HIS A 323 16.13 22.86 -3.70
CA HIS A 323 17.37 22.35 -3.07
C HIS A 323 17.98 21.16 -3.83
N ILE A 324 17.40 20.73 -4.93
CA ILE A 324 17.95 19.67 -5.78
C ILE A 324 18.78 20.32 -6.87
N PRO A 325 20.10 20.03 -6.95
CA PRO A 325 21.04 20.65 -7.90
C PRO A 325 20.73 20.33 -9.36
#